data_7bead921bbf354ea15904851de64720d
#
_entry.id   7bead921bbf354ea15904851de64720d
#
_cell.length_a   1.000
_cell.length_b   1.000
_cell.length_c   1.000
_cell.angle_alpha   90.00
_cell.angle_beta   90.00
_cell.angle_gamma   90.00
#
_symmetry.space_group_name_H-M   'P 1'
#
loop_
_entity.id
_entity.type
_entity.pdbx_description
1 polymer ?
#
loop_
_entity_poly.entity_id
_entity_poly.type
_entity_poly.pdbx_seq_one_letter_code
_entity_poly.pdbx_strand_id
1 'polypeptide(L)'
;HLTAMSHRTSPIYPATIVGKPPMEDAYLGKATERLFLPLLQLVQPEIVDMDLPIEGVFHDCAIISIRKEYPGHARKIMNAVWGMGQMMFTKFVVVVDEHVDVHDYSEVTWRVFNNVDPERDTVIARGPLDVLDHSSPFARYGAKMGIDATKTWPDEGHGREWPDELAMDPSVVRRVDARWKELGLPFS
;
A
#
# COMPACT_ATOMS: atom_id res chain seq x y z
N HIS A 1 21.40 33.33 13.40
CA HIS A 1 21.79 33.91 14.69
C HIS A 1 20.64 33.63 15.69
N LEU A 2 20.94 32.93 16.79
CA LEU A 2 20.00 32.74 17.90
C LEU A 2 20.09 33.97 18.80
N THR A 3 18.98 34.69 18.99
CA THR A 3 18.93 35.91 19.79
C THR A 3 18.32 35.73 21.18
N ALA A 4 17.46 34.71 21.33
CA ALA A 4 16.87 34.34 22.62
C ALA A 4 16.43 32.89 22.59
N MET A 5 16.42 32.25 23.75
CA MET A 5 15.87 30.92 23.99
C MET A 5 15.21 30.88 25.34
N SER A 6 13.96 30.40 25.38
CA SER A 6 13.25 30.15 26.63
C SER A 6 12.89 28.68 26.76
N HIS A 7 13.02 28.13 27.95
CA HIS A 7 12.73 26.73 28.23
C HIS A 7 12.26 26.58 29.71
N ARG A 8 11.71 25.41 30.02
CA ARG A 8 11.42 25.06 31.42
C ARG A 8 12.71 24.97 32.23
N THR A 9 12.62 25.21 33.54
CA THR A 9 13.74 25.03 34.47
C THR A 9 14.30 23.60 34.42
N SER A 10 13.39 22.60 34.30
CA SER A 10 13.75 21.20 34.01
C SER A 10 13.13 20.82 32.68
N PRO A 11 13.86 20.97 31.55
CA PRO A 11 13.34 20.69 30.23
C PRO A 11 13.17 19.19 30.04
N ILE A 12 12.06 18.81 29.37
CA ILE A 12 11.81 17.45 28.92
C ILE A 12 11.95 17.48 27.40
N TYR A 13 12.86 16.68 26.89
CA TYR A 13 13.01 16.48 25.44
C TYR A 13 12.15 15.31 24.99
N PRO A 14 11.13 15.53 24.15
CA PRO A 14 10.36 14.44 23.59
C PRO A 14 11.25 13.66 22.62
N ALA A 15 11.34 12.37 22.82
CA ALA A 15 12.13 11.50 21.98
C ALA A 15 11.40 10.19 21.75
N THR A 16 11.75 9.53 20.66
CA THR A 16 11.27 8.21 20.31
C THR A 16 12.44 7.28 20.01
N ILE A 17 12.19 5.99 20.09
CA ILE A 17 13.14 4.97 19.66
C ILE A 17 12.63 4.43 18.32
N VAL A 18 13.35 4.72 17.25
CA VAL A 18 13.07 4.20 15.91
C VAL A 18 13.69 2.82 15.77
N GLY A 19 12.94 1.88 15.24
CA GLY A 19 13.40 0.50 15.06
C GLY A 19 12.36 -0.39 14.41
N LYS A 20 12.32 -1.65 14.82
CA LYS A 20 11.33 -2.60 14.31
C LYS A 20 9.91 -2.15 14.69
N PRO A 21 8.97 -2.08 13.75
CA PRO A 21 7.57 -1.71 14.01
C PRO A 21 6.91 -2.59 15.09
N PRO A 22 5.89 -2.08 15.82
CA PRO A 22 5.31 -0.74 15.68
C PRO A 22 6.09 0.34 16.46
N MET A 23 6.12 1.54 15.89
CA MET A 23 6.65 2.76 16.52
C MET A 23 5.75 3.95 16.15
N GLU A 24 6.06 5.19 16.59
CA GLU A 24 5.17 6.33 16.32
C GLU A 24 4.97 6.60 14.83
N ASP A 25 5.96 6.29 14.00
CA ASP A 25 5.87 6.44 12.53
C ASP A 25 4.73 5.62 11.93
N ALA A 26 4.35 4.49 12.53
CA ALA A 26 3.19 3.72 12.12
C ALA A 26 1.90 4.55 12.22
N TYR A 27 1.74 5.31 13.29
CA TYR A 27 0.56 6.17 13.51
C TYR A 27 0.62 7.45 12.70
N LEU A 28 1.81 8.04 12.55
CA LEU A 28 2.02 9.19 11.65
C LEU A 28 1.74 8.81 10.20
N GLY A 29 2.19 7.64 9.78
CA GLY A 29 1.89 7.10 8.45
C GLY A 29 0.40 6.97 8.20
N LYS A 30 -0.34 6.37 9.14
CA LYS A 30 -1.80 6.24 9.05
C LYS A 30 -2.53 7.59 9.00
N ALA A 31 -2.11 8.55 9.80
CA ALA A 31 -2.67 9.90 9.74
C ALA A 31 -2.36 10.56 8.40
N THR A 32 -1.12 10.43 7.91
CA THR A 32 -0.67 11.00 6.63
C THR A 32 -1.45 10.41 5.47
N GLU A 33 -1.59 9.10 5.37
CA GLU A 33 -2.34 8.47 4.27
C GLU A 33 -3.80 8.96 4.22
N ARG A 34 -4.49 9.04 5.36
CA ARG A 34 -5.90 9.48 5.41
C ARG A 34 -6.06 10.97 5.10
N LEU A 35 -5.15 11.82 5.55
CA LEU A 35 -5.19 13.26 5.27
C LEU A 35 -4.86 13.59 3.81
N PHE A 36 -3.92 12.86 3.19
CA PHE A 36 -3.45 13.15 1.84
C PHE A 36 -4.16 12.34 0.75
N LEU A 37 -4.87 11.25 1.08
CA LEU A 37 -5.63 10.49 0.09
C LEU A 37 -6.60 11.36 -0.73
N PRO A 38 -7.44 12.24 -0.14
CA PRO A 38 -8.31 13.09 -0.92
C PRO A 38 -7.57 14.04 -1.88
N LEU A 39 -6.38 14.51 -1.49
CA LEU A 39 -5.56 15.36 -2.36
C LEU A 39 -4.95 14.56 -3.51
N LEU A 40 -4.55 13.32 -3.24
CA LEU A 40 -4.07 12.40 -4.28
C LEU A 40 -5.19 12.09 -5.29
N GLN A 41 -6.41 11.86 -4.81
CA GLN A 41 -7.59 11.60 -5.64
C GLN A 41 -8.00 12.80 -6.53
N LEU A 42 -7.65 14.03 -6.15
CA LEU A 42 -7.89 15.20 -7.02
C LEU A 42 -7.06 15.16 -8.30
N VAL A 43 -5.87 14.56 -8.27
CA VAL A 43 -4.95 14.48 -9.42
C VAL A 43 -4.90 13.09 -10.05
N GLN A 44 -5.34 12.07 -9.31
CA GLN A 44 -5.44 10.67 -9.73
C GLN A 44 -6.81 10.13 -9.28
N PRO A 45 -7.91 10.52 -9.97
CA PRO A 45 -9.28 10.20 -9.53
C PRO A 45 -9.63 8.70 -9.58
N GLU A 46 -8.83 7.92 -10.28
CA GLU A 46 -8.96 6.46 -10.33
C GLU A 46 -8.50 5.77 -9.04
N ILE A 47 -7.74 6.42 -8.17
CA ILE A 47 -7.35 5.86 -6.88
C ILE A 47 -8.58 5.81 -5.97
N VAL A 48 -8.90 4.60 -5.49
CA VAL A 48 -10.01 4.35 -4.57
C VAL A 48 -9.55 4.46 -3.13
N ASP A 49 -8.47 3.76 -2.78
CA ASP A 49 -7.89 3.80 -1.45
C ASP A 49 -6.37 3.58 -1.48
N MET A 50 -5.73 3.85 -0.36
CA MET A 50 -4.30 3.71 -0.17
C MET A 50 -4.00 3.26 1.25
N ASP A 51 -3.01 2.40 1.41
CA ASP A 51 -2.44 2.01 2.68
C ASP A 51 -0.91 2.17 2.66
N LEU A 52 -0.37 2.69 3.76
CA LEU A 52 1.06 2.73 4.04
C LEU A 52 1.35 1.72 5.15
N PRO A 53 1.74 0.48 4.82
CA PRO A 53 1.95 -0.58 5.79
C PRO A 53 2.96 -0.19 6.87
N ILE A 54 2.66 -0.52 8.12
CA ILE A 54 3.56 -0.23 9.24
C ILE A 54 4.89 -0.98 9.12
N GLU A 55 4.90 -2.13 8.45
CA GLU A 55 6.08 -2.92 8.13
C GLU A 55 7.00 -2.22 7.13
N GLY A 56 6.44 -1.35 6.29
CA GLY A 56 7.16 -0.46 5.37
C GLY A 56 7.64 0.84 6.02
N VAL A 57 7.53 0.96 7.33
CA VAL A 57 7.92 2.16 8.08
C VAL A 57 7.31 3.43 7.44
N PHE A 58 6.05 3.33 7.03
CA PHE A 58 5.19 4.29 6.33
C PHE A 58 5.72 4.88 4.99
N HIS A 59 6.97 4.77 4.68
CA HIS A 59 7.55 5.37 3.45
C HIS A 59 8.13 4.35 2.47
N ASP A 60 8.46 3.13 2.92
CA ASP A 60 9.07 2.13 2.04
C ASP A 60 8.05 1.39 1.17
N CYS A 61 6.77 1.37 1.56
CA CYS A 61 5.73 0.68 0.81
C CYS A 61 4.44 1.50 0.74
N ALA A 62 3.78 1.45 -0.40
CA ALA A 62 2.41 1.92 -0.58
C ALA A 62 1.60 0.84 -1.32
N ILE A 63 0.44 0.48 -0.78
CA ILE A 63 -0.56 -0.37 -1.42
C ILE A 63 -1.69 0.55 -1.89
N ILE A 64 -2.08 0.45 -3.15
CA ILE A 64 -3.03 1.38 -3.76
C ILE A 64 -4.07 0.60 -4.54
N SER A 65 -5.34 0.76 -4.22
CA SER A 65 -6.44 0.23 -5.04
C SER A 65 -6.89 1.25 -6.07
N ILE A 66 -7.12 0.78 -7.29
CA ILE A 66 -7.51 1.64 -8.41
C ILE A 66 -8.71 1.08 -9.18
N ARG A 67 -9.50 1.98 -9.73
CA ARG A 67 -10.44 1.68 -10.81
C ARG A 67 -9.65 1.63 -12.11
N LYS A 68 -9.32 0.41 -12.54
CA LYS A 68 -8.57 0.20 -13.77
C LYS A 68 -9.47 0.43 -14.98
N GLU A 69 -9.08 1.30 -15.90
CA GLU A 69 -9.90 1.71 -17.05
C GLU A 69 -9.24 1.41 -18.41
N TYR A 70 -7.94 1.17 -18.42
CA TYR A 70 -7.18 0.90 -19.66
C TYR A 70 -5.90 0.10 -19.37
N PRO A 71 -5.31 -0.55 -20.39
CA PRO A 71 -4.05 -1.27 -20.26
C PRO A 71 -2.91 -0.37 -19.76
N GLY A 72 -2.12 -0.89 -18.82
CA GLY A 72 -0.99 -0.15 -18.25
C GLY A 72 -1.39 0.93 -17.22
N HIS A 73 -2.66 0.98 -16.80
CA HIS A 73 -3.13 2.00 -15.83
C HIS A 73 -2.40 1.91 -14.50
N ALA A 74 -2.11 0.71 -14.00
CA ALA A 74 -1.32 0.53 -12.79
C ALA A 74 0.09 1.12 -12.92
N ARG A 75 0.74 0.98 -14.07
CA ARG A 75 2.06 1.59 -14.33
C ARG A 75 2.01 3.12 -14.31
N LYS A 76 0.92 3.71 -14.81
CA LYS A 76 0.71 5.17 -14.72
C LYS A 76 0.64 5.61 -13.26
N ILE A 77 -0.07 4.88 -12.41
CA ILE A 77 -0.17 5.19 -10.98
C ILE A 77 1.19 5.06 -10.28
N MET A 78 1.94 4.00 -10.52
CA MET A 78 3.30 3.84 -9.98
C MET A 78 4.19 5.05 -10.32
N ASN A 79 4.19 5.47 -11.59
CA ASN A 79 4.96 6.62 -12.03
C ASN A 79 4.46 7.95 -11.42
N ALA A 80 3.14 8.12 -11.26
CA ALA A 80 2.56 9.29 -10.63
C ALA A 80 2.98 9.39 -9.15
N VAL A 81 2.92 8.29 -8.41
CA VAL A 81 3.35 8.20 -7.02
C VAL A 81 4.83 8.56 -6.89
N TRP A 82 5.69 7.95 -7.71
CA TRP A 82 7.13 8.22 -7.69
C TRP A 82 7.52 9.62 -8.17
N GLY A 83 6.64 10.31 -8.88
CA GLY A 83 6.84 11.69 -9.31
C GLY A 83 6.23 12.75 -8.37
N MET A 84 5.60 12.36 -7.28
CA MET A 84 4.75 13.27 -6.50
C MET A 84 5.27 13.51 -5.08
N GLY A 85 5.72 14.74 -4.79
CA GLY A 85 6.02 15.20 -3.42
C GLY A 85 6.87 14.21 -2.61
N GLN A 86 6.48 13.92 -1.39
CA GLN A 86 7.19 12.98 -0.53
C GLN A 86 7.00 11.51 -0.94
N MET A 87 5.94 11.19 -1.68
CA MET A 87 5.75 9.84 -2.24
C MET A 87 6.86 9.44 -3.22
N MET A 88 7.68 10.40 -3.70
CA MET A 88 8.87 10.09 -4.50
C MET A 88 9.88 9.19 -3.77
N PHE A 89 9.83 9.10 -2.44
CA PHE A 89 10.71 8.25 -1.66
C PHE A 89 10.20 6.82 -1.51
N THR A 90 8.94 6.55 -1.81
CA THR A 90 8.35 5.21 -1.71
C THR A 90 9.11 4.22 -2.57
N LYS A 91 9.55 3.13 -1.96
CA LYS A 91 10.38 2.10 -2.57
C LYS A 91 9.56 1.04 -3.29
N PHE A 92 8.55 0.51 -2.62
CA PHE A 92 7.63 -0.48 -3.19
C PHE A 92 6.26 0.15 -3.40
N VAL A 93 5.68 -0.06 -4.58
CA VAL A 93 4.29 0.33 -4.87
C VAL A 93 3.56 -0.89 -5.38
N VAL A 94 2.55 -1.34 -4.65
CA VAL A 94 1.66 -2.43 -5.04
C VAL A 94 0.34 -1.83 -5.47
N VAL A 95 -0.09 -2.15 -6.69
CA VAL A 95 -1.38 -1.67 -7.21
C VAL A 95 -2.33 -2.86 -7.34
N VAL A 96 -3.53 -2.71 -6.80
CA VAL A 96 -4.60 -3.73 -6.82
C VAL A 96 -5.89 -3.16 -7.40
N ASP A 97 -6.84 -4.03 -7.74
CA ASP A 97 -8.16 -3.63 -8.23
C ASP A 97 -8.99 -2.92 -7.15
N GLU A 98 -9.97 -2.11 -7.59
CA GLU A 98 -10.81 -1.26 -6.73
C GLU A 98 -11.57 -1.97 -5.60
N HIS A 99 -11.88 -3.25 -5.80
CA HIS A 99 -12.65 -4.05 -4.83
C HIS A 99 -11.78 -4.71 -3.75
N VAL A 100 -10.46 -4.60 -3.86
CA VAL A 100 -9.51 -5.16 -2.88
C VAL A 100 -9.35 -4.20 -1.72
N ASP A 101 -9.56 -4.70 -0.51
CA ASP A 101 -9.26 -3.94 0.71
C ASP A 101 -7.74 -3.87 0.90
N VAL A 102 -7.18 -2.67 0.72
CA VAL A 102 -5.74 -2.43 0.86
C VAL A 102 -5.23 -2.61 2.28
N HIS A 103 -6.12 -2.66 3.28
CA HIS A 103 -5.80 -2.91 4.69
C HIS A 103 -5.87 -4.39 5.06
N ASP A 104 -6.44 -5.25 4.21
CA ASP A 104 -6.37 -6.70 4.35
C ASP A 104 -5.13 -7.26 3.64
N TYR A 105 -4.03 -7.34 4.40
CA TYR A 105 -2.76 -7.83 3.86
C TYR A 105 -2.81 -9.29 3.41
N SER A 106 -3.74 -10.08 3.91
CA SER A 106 -3.95 -11.47 3.46
C SER A 106 -4.52 -11.46 2.05
N GLU A 107 -5.53 -10.63 1.78
CA GLU A 107 -6.09 -10.46 0.45
C GLU A 107 -5.08 -9.87 -0.51
N VAL A 108 -4.41 -8.77 -0.15
CA VAL A 108 -3.37 -8.14 -0.97
C VAL A 108 -2.27 -9.14 -1.33
N THR A 109 -1.79 -9.91 -0.36
CA THR A 109 -0.75 -10.93 -0.59
C THR A 109 -1.25 -12.03 -1.52
N TRP A 110 -2.50 -12.45 -1.35
CA TRP A 110 -3.12 -13.42 -2.25
C TRP A 110 -3.19 -12.90 -3.69
N ARG A 111 -3.57 -11.62 -3.90
CA ARG A 111 -3.58 -10.99 -5.23
C ARG A 111 -2.17 -10.94 -5.85
N VAL A 112 -1.17 -10.53 -5.07
CA VAL A 112 0.22 -10.48 -5.53
C VAL A 112 0.70 -11.86 -5.98
N PHE A 113 0.43 -12.91 -5.22
CA PHE A 113 0.92 -14.26 -5.55
C PHE A 113 0.13 -14.94 -6.67
N ASN A 114 -1.10 -14.52 -6.95
CA ASN A 114 -1.96 -15.20 -7.91
C ASN A 114 -2.24 -14.40 -9.19
N ASN A 115 -2.12 -13.08 -9.16
CA ASN A 115 -2.34 -12.25 -10.35
C ASN A 115 -1.05 -11.85 -11.06
N VAL A 116 0.09 -11.79 -10.33
CA VAL A 116 1.33 -11.22 -10.84
C VAL A 116 2.17 -12.26 -11.58
N ASP A 117 2.48 -11.96 -12.83
CA ASP A 117 3.64 -12.54 -13.52
C ASP A 117 4.85 -11.63 -13.26
N PRO A 118 5.91 -12.13 -12.57
CA PRO A 118 7.03 -11.28 -12.15
C PRO A 118 7.77 -10.57 -13.30
N GLU A 119 7.75 -11.12 -14.50
CA GLU A 119 8.40 -10.49 -15.67
C GLU A 119 7.52 -9.40 -16.27
N ARG A 120 6.22 -9.68 -16.44
CA ARG A 120 5.27 -8.79 -17.09
C ARG A 120 4.81 -7.66 -16.17
N ASP A 121 4.52 -7.98 -14.90
CA ASP A 121 3.74 -7.14 -14.01
C ASP A 121 4.61 -6.37 -12.98
N THR A 122 5.94 -6.48 -13.09
CA THR A 122 6.84 -5.69 -12.25
C THR A 122 7.51 -4.56 -13.04
N VAL A 123 7.80 -3.49 -12.34
CA VAL A 123 8.56 -2.33 -12.85
C VAL A 123 9.70 -2.05 -11.92
N ILE A 124 10.93 -2.08 -12.44
CA ILE A 124 12.10 -1.64 -11.71
C ILE A 124 12.50 -0.26 -12.22
N ALA A 125 12.50 0.72 -11.33
CA ALA A 125 12.94 2.08 -11.60
C ALA A 125 14.13 2.46 -10.71
N ARG A 126 14.83 3.51 -11.04
CA ARG A 126 15.89 4.11 -10.18
C ARG A 126 15.52 5.54 -9.88
N GLY A 127 15.73 5.95 -8.63
CA GLY A 127 15.40 7.30 -8.24
C GLY A 127 15.64 7.59 -6.76
N PRO A 128 15.07 8.69 -6.27
CA PRO A 128 15.16 9.05 -4.86
C PRO A 128 14.57 7.98 -3.95
N LEU A 129 15.25 7.70 -2.85
CA LEU A 129 14.78 6.85 -1.75
C LEU A 129 14.91 7.61 -0.43
N ASP A 130 14.23 7.12 0.59
CA ASP A 130 14.34 7.69 1.92
C ASP A 130 15.77 7.51 2.49
N VAL A 131 16.20 8.47 3.31
CA VAL A 131 17.51 8.41 3.96
C VAL A 131 17.61 7.26 4.97
N LEU A 132 16.50 6.77 5.46
CA LEU A 132 16.41 5.66 6.41
C LEU A 132 16.47 4.27 5.71
N ASP A 133 16.41 4.23 4.39
CA ASP A 133 16.56 2.98 3.65
C ASP A 133 18.02 2.53 3.62
N HIS A 134 18.35 1.58 4.49
CA HIS A 134 19.70 0.99 4.59
C HIS A 134 20.00 -0.07 3.53
N SER A 135 19.01 -0.50 2.74
CA SER A 135 19.21 -1.51 1.69
C SER A 135 19.78 -0.93 0.41
N SER A 136 19.69 0.38 0.20
CA SER A 136 20.18 1.00 -1.02
C SER A 136 21.71 1.19 -0.96
N PRO A 137 22.40 1.06 -2.11
CA PRO A 137 23.86 1.19 -2.18
C PRO A 137 24.38 2.61 -1.92
N PHE A 138 23.50 3.60 -2.08
CA PHE A 138 23.80 5.00 -1.87
C PHE A 138 22.73 5.67 -1.02
N ALA A 139 23.13 6.59 -0.16
CA ALA A 139 22.17 7.38 0.60
C ALA A 139 21.22 8.12 -0.35
N ARG A 140 19.92 7.99 -0.13
CA ARG A 140 18.84 8.65 -0.87
C ARG A 140 18.70 8.31 -2.36
N TYR A 141 19.36 7.26 -2.84
CA TYR A 141 19.26 6.86 -4.25
C TYR A 141 19.41 5.35 -4.43
N GLY A 142 18.49 4.72 -5.11
CA GLY A 142 18.54 3.29 -5.37
C GLY A 142 17.44 2.81 -6.29
N ALA A 143 17.16 1.52 -6.23
CA ALA A 143 16.11 0.88 -7.01
C ALA A 143 14.76 0.92 -6.28
N LYS A 144 13.70 1.02 -7.08
CA LYS A 144 12.30 0.95 -6.68
C LYS A 144 11.62 -0.17 -7.43
N MET A 145 10.60 -0.77 -6.84
CA MET A 145 9.79 -1.79 -7.48
C MET A 145 8.32 -1.43 -7.43
N GLY A 146 7.68 -1.44 -8.59
CA GLY A 146 6.24 -1.44 -8.73
C GLY A 146 5.72 -2.84 -9.06
N ILE A 147 4.60 -3.22 -8.48
CA ILE A 147 3.94 -4.51 -8.68
C ILE A 147 2.50 -4.23 -9.11
N ASP A 148 2.15 -4.62 -10.32
CA ASP A 148 0.78 -4.59 -10.82
C ASP A 148 0.08 -5.91 -10.44
N ALA A 149 -0.68 -5.88 -9.35
CA ALA A 149 -1.46 -7.01 -8.88
C ALA A 149 -2.95 -6.91 -9.27
N THR A 150 -3.29 -6.02 -10.19
CA THR A 150 -4.62 -5.97 -10.80
C THR A 150 -4.85 -7.17 -11.72
N LYS A 151 -6.10 -7.49 -12.02
CA LYS A 151 -6.39 -8.48 -13.08
C LYS A 151 -5.86 -7.96 -14.41
N THR A 152 -4.92 -8.71 -15.00
CA THR A 152 -4.33 -8.38 -16.30
C THR A 152 -5.35 -8.63 -17.40
N TRP A 153 -5.46 -7.69 -18.34
CA TRP A 153 -6.37 -7.80 -19.49
C TRP A 153 -5.71 -8.50 -20.68
N PRO A 154 -6.49 -9.00 -21.67
CA PRO A 154 -5.92 -9.68 -22.85
C PRO A 154 -4.91 -8.82 -23.61
N ASP A 155 -5.16 -7.53 -23.74
CA ASP A 155 -4.28 -6.57 -24.40
C ASP A 155 -3.05 -6.13 -23.58
N GLU A 156 -2.96 -6.61 -22.34
CA GLU A 156 -1.75 -6.55 -21.51
C GLU A 156 -0.91 -7.84 -21.57
N GLY A 157 -1.25 -8.76 -22.46
CA GLY A 157 -0.52 -10.01 -22.68
C GLY A 157 -1.04 -11.21 -21.87
N HIS A 158 -2.25 -11.13 -21.32
CA HIS A 158 -2.89 -12.26 -20.64
C HIS A 158 -3.90 -12.94 -21.56
N GLY A 159 -3.49 -14.05 -22.18
CA GLY A 159 -4.31 -14.79 -23.15
C GLY A 159 -5.26 -15.82 -22.54
N ARG A 160 -5.37 -15.91 -21.23
CA ARG A 160 -6.25 -16.87 -20.53
C ARG A 160 -7.43 -16.13 -19.89
N GLU A 161 -8.58 -16.78 -19.85
CA GLU A 161 -9.72 -16.28 -19.10
C GLU A 161 -9.46 -16.41 -17.59
N TRP A 162 -9.75 -15.35 -16.82
CA TRP A 162 -9.69 -15.40 -15.39
C TRP A 162 -10.85 -16.22 -14.85
N PRO A 163 -10.61 -17.15 -13.92
CA PRO A 163 -11.71 -17.87 -13.26
C PRO A 163 -12.51 -16.89 -12.40
N ASP A 164 -13.81 -17.23 -12.28
CA ASP A 164 -14.66 -16.53 -11.30
C ASP A 164 -14.17 -16.76 -9.86
N GLU A 165 -14.24 -15.73 -9.05
CA GLU A 165 -13.96 -15.87 -7.63
C GLU A 165 -15.13 -16.61 -6.97
N LEU A 166 -14.82 -17.74 -6.34
CA LEU A 166 -15.82 -18.50 -5.61
C LEU A 166 -16.19 -17.75 -4.33
N ALA A 167 -17.43 -17.33 -4.25
CA ALA A 167 -18.00 -16.73 -3.06
C ALA A 167 -19.26 -17.51 -2.64
N MET A 168 -19.43 -17.65 -1.34
CA MET A 168 -20.64 -18.25 -0.81
C MET A 168 -21.83 -17.29 -0.98
N ASP A 169 -23.00 -17.83 -1.40
CA ASP A 169 -24.21 -17.02 -1.49
C ASP A 169 -24.49 -16.31 -0.14
N PRO A 170 -24.70 -14.98 -0.16
CA PRO A 170 -24.91 -14.21 1.06
C PRO A 170 -26.09 -14.70 1.92
N SER A 171 -27.10 -15.33 1.32
CA SER A 171 -28.22 -15.91 2.07
C SER A 171 -27.79 -17.16 2.84
N VAL A 172 -26.86 -17.94 2.27
CA VAL A 172 -26.28 -19.11 2.93
C VAL A 172 -25.39 -18.67 4.08
N VAL A 173 -24.53 -17.66 3.88
CA VAL A 173 -23.70 -17.08 4.94
C VAL A 173 -24.58 -16.66 6.12
N ARG A 174 -25.58 -15.79 5.89
CA ARG A 174 -26.49 -15.33 6.95
C ARG A 174 -27.19 -16.48 7.67
N ARG A 175 -27.59 -17.52 6.96
CA ARG A 175 -28.25 -18.69 7.56
C ARG A 175 -27.31 -19.52 8.43
N VAL A 176 -26.07 -19.66 8.04
CA VAL A 176 -25.02 -20.33 8.82
C VAL A 176 -24.67 -19.53 10.05
N ASP A 177 -24.45 -18.23 9.89
CA ASP A 177 -24.11 -17.30 10.99
C ASP A 177 -25.21 -17.30 12.08
N ALA A 178 -26.47 -17.25 11.68
CA ALA A 178 -27.61 -17.32 12.62
C ALA A 178 -27.63 -18.60 13.44
N ARG A 179 -27.07 -19.69 12.94
CA ARG A 179 -27.01 -21.00 13.58
C ARG A 179 -25.66 -21.36 14.16
N TRP A 180 -24.66 -20.44 14.07
CA TRP A 180 -23.28 -20.74 14.44
C TRP A 180 -23.15 -21.32 15.86
N LYS A 181 -23.90 -20.77 16.83
CA LYS A 181 -23.92 -21.23 18.20
C LYS A 181 -24.53 -22.66 18.33
N GLU A 182 -25.55 -22.97 17.52
CA GLU A 182 -26.19 -24.29 17.51
C GLU A 182 -25.25 -25.36 16.94
N LEU A 183 -24.37 -24.97 16.00
CA LEU A 183 -23.42 -25.87 15.37
C LEU A 183 -22.23 -26.24 16.26
N GLY A 184 -22.10 -25.61 17.43
CA GLY A 184 -21.02 -25.88 18.40
C GLY A 184 -19.64 -25.61 17.89
N LEU A 185 -19.50 -24.76 16.84
CA LEU A 185 -18.21 -24.38 16.28
C LEU A 185 -17.56 -23.26 17.11
N PRO A 186 -16.25 -23.34 17.38
CA PRO A 186 -15.57 -22.26 18.08
C PRO A 186 -15.55 -21.02 17.19
N PHE A 187 -15.68 -19.84 17.80
CA PHE A 187 -15.39 -18.60 17.13
C PHE A 187 -13.88 -18.55 16.85
N SER A 188 -13.53 -18.32 15.60
CA SER A 188 -12.14 -18.09 15.17
C SER A 188 -11.71 -16.67 15.51
#